data_fd3081a35275d8a1dc5fba930263c48c
#
_entry.id   fd3081a35275d8a1dc5fba930263c48c
#
_cell.length_a   1.000
_cell.length_b   1.000
_cell.length_c   1.000
_cell.angle_alpha   90.00
_cell.angle_beta   90.00
_cell.angle_gamma   90.00
#
_symmetry.space_group_name_H-M   'P 1'
#
loop_
_entity.id
_entity.type
_entity.pdbx_description
1 polymer ?
#
loop_
_entity_poly.entity_id
_entity_poly.type
_entity_poly.pdbx_seq_one_letter_code
_entity_poly.pdbx_strand_id
1 'polypeptide(L)'
;TIPAHIKKTVKIVCSDMYDGYINAVKEVFGNKIKVVIDRFHVAKNYRCCLDSLRKQELKRLKKELNEIDYARLKGAMWALRKNEDTLTDQDKDVLAALFEYSPSLKEGYSFQKSLTDIFNQNISKGEASELIKQWIKTVESSELICFDKFIGTLNKNWNEILNYFYHRQRKNSGFVEGLNNKIKVIKRRCYGIFDINRLFQRISLDLNGYGRFCMN
;
A
#
# COMPACT_ATOMS: atom_id res chain seq x y z
N THR A 1 9.41 -17.36 -21.10
CA THR A 1 10.44 -16.29 -21.24
C THR A 1 9.88 -15.11 -22.03
N ILE A 2 10.19 -13.87 -21.58
CA ILE A 2 9.77 -12.67 -22.32
C ILE A 2 10.65 -12.50 -23.56
N PRO A 3 10.07 -12.37 -24.79
CA PRO A 3 10.84 -12.16 -26.01
C PRO A 3 11.74 -10.93 -25.94
N ALA A 4 12.93 -11.00 -26.55
CA ALA A 4 13.94 -9.94 -26.45
C ALA A 4 13.45 -8.58 -26.97
N HIS A 5 12.63 -8.57 -28.05
CA HIS A 5 12.08 -7.34 -28.60
C HIS A 5 11.10 -6.67 -27.63
N ILE A 6 10.33 -7.44 -26.86
CA ILE A 6 9.41 -6.91 -25.81
C ILE A 6 10.23 -6.39 -24.63
N LYS A 7 11.30 -7.10 -24.20
CA LYS A 7 12.15 -6.61 -23.10
C LYS A 7 12.69 -5.20 -23.37
N LYS A 8 13.08 -4.90 -24.63
CA LYS A 8 13.61 -3.59 -25.02
C LYS A 8 12.58 -2.46 -24.92
N THR A 9 11.29 -2.75 -24.97
CA THR A 9 10.21 -1.74 -24.88
C THR A 9 9.84 -1.39 -23.43
N VAL A 10 10.20 -2.23 -22.47
CA VAL A 10 9.88 -2.00 -21.06
C VAL A 10 10.76 -0.87 -20.52
N LYS A 11 10.14 0.16 -19.99
CA LYS A 11 10.81 1.34 -19.41
C LYS A 11 10.69 1.39 -17.88
N ILE A 12 9.59 0.89 -17.35
CA ILE A 12 9.24 0.95 -15.93
C ILE A 12 8.63 -0.39 -15.55
N VAL A 13 8.97 -0.87 -14.36
CA VAL A 13 8.33 -2.03 -13.72
C VAL A 13 7.78 -1.59 -12.37
N CYS A 14 6.48 -1.82 -12.15
CA CYS A 14 5.86 -1.60 -10.86
C CYS A 14 5.86 -2.91 -10.07
N SER A 15 6.27 -2.85 -8.80
CA SER A 15 6.40 -4.02 -7.93
C SER A 15 5.99 -3.68 -6.49
N ASP A 16 5.83 -4.69 -5.66
CA ASP A 16 5.84 -4.56 -4.20
C ASP A 16 7.29 -4.39 -3.67
N MET A 17 7.44 -4.33 -2.35
CA MET A 17 8.74 -4.17 -1.69
C MET A 17 9.48 -5.50 -1.44
N TYR A 18 9.13 -6.58 -2.15
CA TYR A 18 9.81 -7.85 -2.01
C TYR A 18 11.11 -7.88 -2.82
N ASP A 19 12.24 -8.05 -2.14
CA ASP A 19 13.59 -8.02 -2.75
C ASP A 19 13.73 -8.99 -3.93
N GLY A 20 13.11 -10.18 -3.82
CA GLY A 20 13.15 -11.18 -4.89
C GLY A 20 12.58 -10.66 -6.20
N TYR A 21 11.51 -9.87 -6.18
CA TYR A 21 10.95 -9.27 -7.39
C TYR A 21 11.83 -8.14 -7.92
N ILE A 22 12.33 -7.28 -7.04
CA ILE A 22 13.22 -6.18 -7.42
C ILE A 22 14.49 -6.72 -8.08
N ASN A 23 15.09 -7.76 -7.50
CA ASN A 23 16.29 -8.41 -8.04
C ASN A 23 16.00 -9.10 -9.38
N ALA A 24 14.91 -9.86 -9.49
CA ALA A 24 14.51 -10.49 -10.74
C ALA A 24 14.27 -9.48 -11.86
N VAL A 25 13.68 -8.32 -11.54
CA VAL A 25 13.51 -7.22 -12.53
C VAL A 25 14.86 -6.73 -13.01
N LYS A 26 15.81 -6.47 -12.12
CA LYS A 26 17.18 -6.02 -12.46
C LYS A 26 17.94 -7.07 -13.29
N GLU A 27 17.78 -8.34 -12.96
CA GLU A 27 18.36 -9.46 -13.71
C GLU A 27 17.79 -9.59 -15.14
N VAL A 28 16.46 -9.52 -15.27
CA VAL A 28 15.77 -9.73 -16.56
C VAL A 28 15.89 -8.54 -17.50
N PHE A 29 15.82 -7.32 -16.98
CA PHE A 29 15.75 -6.07 -17.76
C PHE A 29 17.00 -5.20 -17.67
N GLY A 30 17.93 -5.54 -16.78
CA GLY A 30 19.15 -4.78 -16.51
C GLY A 30 18.97 -3.64 -15.50
N ASN A 31 20.10 -3.12 -15.01
CA ASN A 31 20.10 -2.11 -13.93
C ASN A 31 19.58 -0.72 -14.36
N LYS A 32 19.39 -0.48 -15.65
CA LYS A 32 18.86 0.80 -16.17
C LYS A 32 17.33 0.89 -16.09
N ILE A 33 16.66 -0.22 -15.82
CA ILE A 33 15.19 -0.23 -15.67
C ILE A 33 14.78 0.55 -14.43
N LYS A 34 13.70 1.33 -14.55
CA LYS A 34 13.12 2.03 -13.39
C LYS A 34 12.15 1.10 -12.67
N VAL A 35 12.51 0.71 -11.46
CA VAL A 35 11.59 0.01 -10.56
C VAL A 35 10.81 1.05 -9.77
N VAL A 36 9.50 0.92 -9.74
CA VAL A 36 8.58 1.76 -8.95
C VAL A 36 7.90 0.87 -7.94
N ILE A 37 8.04 1.20 -6.66
CA ILE A 37 7.26 0.54 -5.62
C ILE A 37 5.85 1.14 -5.61
N ASP A 38 4.85 0.25 -5.64
CA ASP A 38 3.46 0.66 -5.58
C ASP A 38 3.16 1.31 -4.22
N ARG A 39 2.56 2.51 -4.30
CA ARG A 39 2.09 3.27 -3.14
C ARG A 39 1.22 2.45 -2.19
N PHE A 40 0.38 1.55 -2.71
CA PHE A 40 -0.48 0.70 -1.88
C PHE A 40 0.34 -0.11 -0.87
N HIS A 41 1.48 -0.68 -1.30
CA HIS A 41 2.36 -1.46 -0.43
C HIS A 41 3.09 -0.58 0.58
N VAL A 42 3.51 0.63 0.20
CA VAL A 42 4.06 1.62 1.13
C VAL A 42 3.02 1.97 2.19
N ALA A 43 1.79 2.32 1.75
CA ALA A 43 0.69 2.67 2.65
C ALA A 43 0.31 1.53 3.60
N LYS A 44 0.28 0.29 3.12
CA LYS A 44 0.03 -0.89 3.94
C LYS A 44 1.03 -1.00 5.08
N ASN A 45 2.32 -0.73 4.82
CA ASN A 45 3.36 -0.84 5.85
C ASN A 45 3.18 0.19 6.98
N TYR A 46 3.05 1.48 6.67
CA TYR A 46 2.90 2.47 7.74
C TYR A 46 1.53 2.36 8.46
N ARG A 47 0.48 1.88 7.78
CA ARG A 47 -0.78 1.54 8.43
C ARG A 47 -0.64 0.37 9.41
N CYS A 48 0.20 -0.61 9.11
CA CYS A 48 0.51 -1.70 10.03
C CYS A 48 1.22 -1.20 11.29
N CYS A 49 2.07 -0.17 11.18
CA CYS A 49 2.72 0.45 12.33
C CYS A 49 1.69 1.05 13.29
N LEU A 50 0.79 1.88 12.77
CA LEU A 50 -0.29 2.47 13.57
C LEU A 50 -1.25 1.39 14.14
N ASP A 51 -1.54 0.33 13.37
CA ASP A 51 -2.39 -0.77 13.86
C ASP A 51 -1.73 -1.55 15.02
N SER A 52 -0.41 -1.70 15.00
CA SER A 52 0.34 -2.27 16.12
C SER A 52 0.27 -1.40 17.36
N LEU A 53 0.50 -0.11 17.23
CA LEU A 53 0.37 0.86 18.32
C LEU A 53 -1.06 0.86 18.87
N ARG A 54 -2.08 0.88 18.01
CA ARG A 54 -3.49 0.80 18.43
C ARG A 54 -3.76 -0.44 19.28
N LYS A 55 -3.25 -1.60 18.86
CA LYS A 55 -3.45 -2.85 19.63
C LYS A 55 -2.82 -2.78 21.02
N GLN A 56 -1.64 -2.20 21.14
CA GLN A 56 -0.95 -2.01 22.42
C GLN A 56 -1.74 -1.05 23.31
N GLU A 57 -2.12 0.11 22.78
CA GLU A 57 -2.85 1.13 23.50
C GLU A 57 -4.25 0.66 23.93
N LEU A 58 -5.02 0.01 23.06
CA LEU A 58 -6.33 -0.54 23.45
C LEU A 58 -6.20 -1.63 24.51
N LYS A 59 -5.10 -2.41 24.52
CA LYS A 59 -4.83 -3.39 25.59
C LYS A 59 -4.53 -2.70 26.93
N ARG A 60 -3.82 -1.57 26.91
CA ARG A 60 -3.55 -0.73 28.08
C ARG A 60 -4.86 -0.11 28.60
N LEU A 61 -5.57 0.60 27.71
CA LEU A 61 -6.81 1.30 28.04
C LEU A 61 -7.92 0.37 28.59
N LYS A 62 -7.97 -0.88 28.09
CA LYS A 62 -8.91 -1.88 28.63
C LYS A 62 -8.69 -2.21 30.12
N LYS A 63 -7.48 -1.98 30.63
CA LYS A 63 -7.15 -2.22 32.05
C LYS A 63 -7.31 -0.97 32.90
N GLU A 64 -7.17 0.21 32.30
CA GLU A 64 -7.13 1.50 32.97
C GLU A 64 -8.50 2.18 33.02
N LEU A 65 -9.35 1.98 31.99
CA LEU A 65 -10.66 2.60 31.87
C LEU A 65 -11.75 1.71 32.46
N ASN A 66 -12.80 2.35 32.96
CA ASN A 66 -14.04 1.66 33.27
C ASN A 66 -14.76 1.17 32.00
N GLU A 67 -15.76 0.32 32.16
CA GLU A 67 -16.48 -0.30 31.03
C GLU A 67 -17.20 0.73 30.14
N ILE A 68 -17.72 1.81 30.71
CA ILE A 68 -18.46 2.85 29.99
C ILE A 68 -17.49 3.62 29.08
N ASP A 69 -16.38 4.08 29.63
CA ASP A 69 -15.37 4.83 28.86
C ASP A 69 -14.70 3.96 27.80
N TYR A 70 -14.39 2.71 28.14
CA TYR A 70 -13.81 1.79 27.14
C TYR A 70 -14.79 1.47 26.01
N ALA A 71 -16.09 1.40 26.26
CA ALA A 71 -17.14 1.18 25.27
C ALA A 71 -17.18 2.31 24.22
N ARG A 72 -16.83 3.54 24.58
CA ARG A 72 -16.72 4.69 23.64
C ARG A 72 -15.66 4.48 22.55
N LEU A 73 -14.69 3.61 22.78
CA LEU A 73 -13.62 3.28 21.83
C LEU A 73 -14.01 2.19 20.82
N LYS A 74 -15.26 1.71 20.88
CA LYS A 74 -15.76 0.71 19.93
C LYS A 74 -15.77 1.28 18.52
N GLY A 75 -15.12 0.58 17.60
CA GLY A 75 -14.99 1.04 16.21
C GLY A 75 -13.67 1.75 15.90
N ALA A 76 -12.82 2.03 16.89
CA ALA A 76 -11.54 2.75 16.72
C ALA A 76 -10.66 2.21 15.56
N MET A 77 -10.65 0.89 15.33
CA MET A 77 -9.93 0.29 14.21
C MET A 77 -10.42 0.80 12.85
N TRP A 78 -11.72 0.93 12.70
CA TRP A 78 -12.32 1.37 11.44
C TRP A 78 -12.16 2.87 11.27
N ALA A 79 -12.39 3.65 12.32
CA ALA A 79 -12.20 5.10 12.29
C ALA A 79 -10.76 5.51 11.94
N LEU A 80 -9.75 4.86 12.52
CA LEU A 80 -8.33 5.10 12.19
C LEU A 80 -7.93 4.74 10.75
N ARG A 81 -8.71 3.90 10.06
CA ARG A 81 -8.41 3.44 8.69
C ARG A 81 -9.13 4.23 7.61
N LYS A 82 -10.18 4.96 7.97
CA LYS A 82 -10.95 5.79 7.03
C LYS A 82 -10.14 7.02 6.60
N ASN A 83 -10.43 7.48 5.39
CA ASN A 83 -9.98 8.81 4.98
C ASN A 83 -10.84 9.86 5.68
N GLU A 84 -10.30 11.05 5.90
CA GLU A 84 -10.95 12.15 6.62
C GLU A 84 -12.32 12.50 6.02
N ASP A 85 -12.38 12.55 4.68
CA ASP A 85 -13.61 12.87 3.91
C ASP A 85 -14.72 11.83 4.09
N THR A 86 -14.39 10.63 4.59
CA THR A 86 -15.33 9.52 4.79
C THR A 86 -15.65 9.25 6.26
N LEU A 87 -15.10 10.04 7.17
CA LEU A 87 -15.40 9.93 8.60
C LEU A 87 -16.81 10.41 8.87
N THR A 88 -17.61 9.56 9.51
CA THR A 88 -18.90 9.94 10.08
C THR A 88 -18.71 10.70 11.39
N ASP A 89 -19.73 11.39 11.86
CA ASP A 89 -19.64 12.08 13.16
C ASP A 89 -19.37 11.09 14.30
N GLN A 90 -19.96 9.89 14.25
CA GLN A 90 -19.63 8.82 15.17
C GLN A 90 -18.15 8.39 15.13
N ASP A 91 -17.54 8.33 13.94
CA ASP A 91 -16.10 8.02 13.82
C ASP A 91 -15.25 9.13 14.46
N LYS A 92 -15.65 10.40 14.28
CA LYS A 92 -14.95 11.56 14.88
C LYS A 92 -15.04 11.51 16.40
N ASP A 93 -16.20 11.18 16.96
CA ASP A 93 -16.39 11.05 18.41
C ASP A 93 -15.50 9.92 18.97
N VAL A 94 -15.45 8.78 18.28
CA VAL A 94 -14.57 7.65 18.65
C VAL A 94 -13.09 8.06 18.60
N LEU A 95 -12.67 8.79 17.56
CA LEU A 95 -11.28 9.26 17.44
C LEU A 95 -10.97 10.31 18.51
N ALA A 96 -11.89 11.23 18.80
CA ALA A 96 -11.72 12.24 19.85
C ALA A 96 -11.50 11.57 21.21
N ALA A 97 -12.38 10.64 21.59
CA ALA A 97 -12.24 9.88 22.83
C ALA A 97 -10.94 9.07 22.86
N LEU A 98 -10.58 8.41 21.75
CA LEU A 98 -9.34 7.63 21.67
C LEU A 98 -8.09 8.50 21.86
N PHE A 99 -8.07 9.68 21.25
CA PHE A 99 -6.93 10.61 21.32
C PHE A 99 -6.83 11.34 22.66
N GLU A 100 -7.93 11.48 23.37
CA GLU A 100 -7.94 11.96 24.76
C GLU A 100 -7.23 10.96 25.68
N TYR A 101 -7.53 9.65 25.54
CA TYR A 101 -6.94 8.59 26.38
C TYR A 101 -5.56 8.12 25.90
N SER A 102 -5.20 8.38 24.64
CA SER A 102 -3.92 7.96 24.04
C SER A 102 -3.32 9.05 23.17
N PRO A 103 -2.55 9.99 23.75
CA PRO A 103 -1.78 10.98 22.98
C PRO A 103 -0.83 10.36 21.96
N SER A 104 -0.22 9.20 22.28
CA SER A 104 0.64 8.46 21.37
C SER A 104 -0.09 7.99 20.10
N LEU A 105 -1.34 7.55 20.20
CA LEU A 105 -2.16 7.22 19.04
C LEU A 105 -2.54 8.44 18.21
N LYS A 106 -2.79 9.57 18.86
CA LYS A 106 -3.03 10.86 18.17
C LYS A 106 -1.83 11.25 17.33
N GLU A 107 -0.65 11.19 17.92
CA GLU A 107 0.61 11.52 17.24
C GLU A 107 0.90 10.54 16.09
N GLY A 108 0.80 9.24 16.33
CA GLY A 108 0.98 8.22 15.30
C GLY A 108 -0.02 8.35 14.14
N TYR A 109 -1.26 8.71 14.42
CA TYR A 109 -2.27 9.01 13.41
C TYR A 109 -1.91 10.25 12.58
N SER A 110 -1.39 11.30 13.23
CA SER A 110 -0.90 12.50 12.55
C SER A 110 0.27 12.16 11.61
N PHE A 111 1.22 11.33 12.02
CA PHE A 111 2.32 10.87 11.17
C PHE A 111 1.83 10.05 9.99
N GLN A 112 0.88 9.13 10.19
CA GLN A 112 0.28 8.39 9.10
C GLN A 112 -0.41 9.31 8.08
N LYS A 113 -1.15 10.30 8.57
CA LYS A 113 -1.87 11.26 7.73
C LYS A 113 -0.88 12.12 6.92
N SER A 114 0.09 12.75 7.57
CA SER A 114 1.06 13.62 6.91
C SER A 114 1.85 12.89 5.81
N LEU A 115 2.25 11.63 6.05
CA LEU A 115 2.89 10.82 5.01
C LEU A 115 1.93 10.49 3.86
N THR A 116 0.66 10.18 4.16
CA THR A 116 -0.37 9.96 3.15
C THR A 116 -0.55 11.20 2.27
N ASP A 117 -0.55 12.38 2.87
CA ASP A 117 -0.70 13.65 2.17
C ASP A 117 0.48 13.95 1.25
N ILE A 118 1.71 13.63 1.65
CA ILE A 118 2.89 13.71 0.76
C ILE A 118 2.68 12.86 -0.49
N PHE A 119 2.22 11.62 -0.32
CA PHE A 119 1.95 10.73 -1.47
C PHE A 119 0.75 11.17 -2.32
N ASN A 120 -0.17 11.98 -1.79
CA ASN A 120 -1.32 12.53 -2.52
C ASN A 120 -0.93 13.74 -3.38
N GLN A 121 0.10 14.49 -3.00
CA GLN A 121 0.50 15.72 -3.69
C GLN A 121 1.05 15.44 -5.09
N ASN A 122 0.82 16.37 -6.00
CA ASN A 122 1.42 16.35 -7.34
C ASN A 122 2.75 17.10 -7.35
N ILE A 123 3.75 16.52 -6.74
CA ILE A 123 5.09 17.06 -6.54
C ILE A 123 6.14 16.27 -7.31
N SER A 124 7.30 16.88 -7.52
CA SER A 124 8.46 16.24 -8.14
C SER A 124 9.12 15.21 -7.21
N LYS A 125 9.97 14.37 -7.79
CA LYS A 125 10.78 13.39 -7.03
C LYS A 125 11.69 14.09 -6.01
N GLY A 126 12.24 15.27 -6.34
CA GLY A 126 13.11 16.04 -5.45
C GLY A 126 12.35 16.58 -4.24
N GLU A 127 11.21 17.24 -4.47
CA GLU A 127 10.33 17.75 -3.41
C GLU A 127 9.84 16.62 -2.50
N ALA A 128 9.39 15.50 -3.08
CA ALA A 128 8.98 14.35 -2.31
C ALA A 128 10.12 13.79 -1.43
N SER A 129 11.34 13.74 -1.97
CA SER A 129 12.52 13.33 -1.20
C SER A 129 12.74 14.19 0.04
N GLU A 130 12.67 15.51 -0.11
CA GLU A 130 12.87 16.43 1.03
C GLU A 130 11.74 16.33 2.05
N LEU A 131 10.49 16.27 1.60
CA LEU A 131 9.34 16.13 2.51
C LEU A 131 9.37 14.79 3.28
N ILE A 132 9.73 13.69 2.62
CA ILE A 132 9.84 12.39 3.31
C ILE A 132 11.01 12.37 4.28
N LYS A 133 12.14 13.00 3.96
CA LYS A 133 13.27 13.16 4.91
C LYS A 133 12.88 13.98 6.13
N GLN A 134 12.14 15.06 5.93
CA GLN A 134 11.63 15.89 7.05
C GLN A 134 10.67 15.06 7.91
N TRP A 135 9.76 14.31 7.27
CA TRP A 135 8.86 13.40 7.96
C TRP A 135 9.62 12.37 8.81
N ILE A 136 10.66 11.72 8.25
CA ILE A 136 11.51 10.78 8.99
C ILE A 136 12.12 11.46 10.21
N LYS A 137 12.73 12.63 10.05
CA LYS A 137 13.33 13.37 11.18
C LYS A 137 12.31 13.68 12.28
N THR A 138 11.10 14.07 11.90
CA THR A 138 10.02 14.36 12.86
C THR A 138 9.61 13.11 13.63
N VAL A 139 9.49 11.98 12.94
CA VAL A 139 9.14 10.69 13.58
C VAL A 139 10.30 10.22 14.48
N GLU A 140 11.55 10.30 14.04
CA GLU A 140 12.72 9.92 14.84
C GLU A 140 12.93 10.81 16.07
N SER A 141 12.44 12.06 16.06
CA SER A 141 12.45 12.96 17.21
C SER A 141 11.29 12.71 18.18
N SER A 142 10.32 11.88 17.81
CA SER A 142 9.23 11.47 18.69
C SER A 142 9.61 10.23 19.52
N GLU A 143 8.81 9.93 20.54
CA GLU A 143 8.99 8.72 21.35
C GLU A 143 8.34 7.47 20.71
N LEU A 144 7.82 7.57 19.48
CA LEU A 144 7.06 6.51 18.82
C LEU A 144 7.97 5.54 18.05
N ILE A 145 8.40 4.48 18.68
CA ILE A 145 9.23 3.42 18.07
C ILE A 145 8.49 2.54 17.03
N CYS A 146 7.16 2.66 16.95
CA CYS A 146 6.37 1.79 16.08
C CYS A 146 6.68 1.99 14.58
N PHE A 147 7.25 3.14 14.18
CA PHE A 147 7.63 3.44 12.79
C PHE A 147 9.06 3.08 12.43
N ASP A 148 9.95 2.72 13.37
CA ASP A 148 11.38 2.48 13.13
C ASP A 148 11.62 1.44 12.03
N LYS A 149 10.90 0.31 12.11
CA LYS A 149 10.99 -0.75 11.09
C LYS A 149 10.55 -0.27 9.72
N PHE A 150 9.56 0.61 9.66
CA PHE A 150 9.08 1.19 8.41
C PHE A 150 10.08 2.20 7.86
N ILE A 151 10.69 3.04 8.69
CA ILE A 151 11.77 3.96 8.29
C ILE A 151 12.95 3.18 7.72
N GLY A 152 13.35 2.07 8.36
CA GLY A 152 14.35 1.16 7.80
C GLY A 152 13.98 0.63 6.41
N THR A 153 12.70 0.29 6.20
CA THR A 153 12.20 -0.16 4.89
C THR A 153 12.18 0.97 3.85
N LEU A 154 11.82 2.19 4.25
CA LEU A 154 11.89 3.39 3.40
C LEU A 154 13.33 3.64 2.93
N ASN A 155 14.28 3.65 3.85
CA ASN A 155 15.69 3.90 3.56
C ASN A 155 16.28 2.82 2.64
N LYS A 156 15.92 1.55 2.86
CA LYS A 156 16.36 0.44 2.01
C LYS A 156 15.87 0.56 0.57
N ASN A 157 14.62 0.98 0.37
CA ASN A 157 13.96 1.05 -0.94
C ASN A 157 13.79 2.49 -1.44
N TRP A 158 14.65 3.40 -0.99
CA TRP A 158 14.50 4.85 -1.18
C TRP A 158 14.25 5.26 -2.62
N ASN A 159 15.12 4.80 -3.53
CA ASN A 159 15.03 5.17 -4.94
C ASN A 159 13.79 4.60 -5.62
N GLU A 160 13.45 3.37 -5.33
CA GLU A 160 12.31 2.67 -5.90
C GLU A 160 10.98 3.28 -5.41
N ILE A 161 10.91 3.72 -4.16
CA ILE A 161 9.75 4.44 -3.60
C ILE A 161 9.66 5.84 -4.21
N LEU A 162 10.75 6.58 -4.29
CA LEU A 162 10.77 7.91 -4.89
C LEU A 162 10.49 7.90 -6.39
N ASN A 163 10.73 6.79 -7.09
CA ASN A 163 10.37 6.65 -8.49
C ASN A 163 8.85 6.72 -8.72
N TYR A 164 8.01 6.54 -7.69
CA TYR A 164 6.58 6.80 -7.76
C TYR A 164 6.27 8.25 -8.17
N PHE A 165 7.10 9.21 -7.77
CA PHE A 165 6.92 10.65 -8.06
C PHE A 165 7.53 11.09 -9.40
N TYR A 166 8.15 10.18 -10.14
CA TYR A 166 8.86 10.51 -11.40
C TYR A 166 7.94 10.95 -12.53
N HIS A 167 6.70 10.44 -12.59
CA HIS A 167 5.72 10.75 -13.64
C HIS A 167 4.47 11.41 -13.05
N ARG A 168 3.89 12.37 -13.80
CA ARG A 168 2.58 12.96 -13.46
C ARG A 168 1.49 11.89 -13.32
N GLN A 169 1.48 10.91 -14.25
CA GLN A 169 0.62 9.73 -14.13
C GLN A 169 1.31 8.71 -13.23
N ARG A 170 0.87 8.65 -12.00
CA ARG A 170 1.39 7.71 -11.00
C ARG A 170 1.21 6.27 -11.48
N LYS A 171 2.28 5.48 -11.44
CA LYS A 171 2.24 4.06 -11.80
C LYS A 171 1.89 3.23 -10.58
N ASN A 172 0.96 2.29 -10.76
CA ASN A 172 0.54 1.36 -9.72
C ASN A 172 0.33 -0.05 -10.30
N SER A 173 0.17 -1.04 -9.43
CA SER A 173 -0.09 -2.44 -9.79
C SER A 173 -1.58 -2.78 -9.92
N GLY A 174 -2.47 -1.81 -9.76
CA GLY A 174 -3.92 -2.05 -9.70
C GLY A 174 -4.49 -2.81 -10.89
N PHE A 175 -4.01 -2.53 -12.12
CA PHE A 175 -4.39 -3.29 -13.30
C PHE A 175 -3.99 -4.77 -13.19
N VAL A 176 -2.77 -5.06 -12.75
CA VAL A 176 -2.26 -6.43 -12.60
C VAL A 176 -2.99 -7.17 -11.49
N GLU A 177 -3.29 -6.48 -10.38
CA GLU A 177 -4.09 -7.05 -9.29
C GLU A 177 -5.52 -7.38 -9.75
N GLY A 178 -6.17 -6.47 -10.48
CA GLY A 178 -7.47 -6.70 -11.10
C GLY A 178 -7.45 -7.89 -12.06
N LEU A 179 -6.43 -7.98 -12.92
CA LEU A 179 -6.23 -9.09 -13.84
C LEU A 179 -6.02 -10.41 -13.09
N ASN A 180 -5.17 -10.43 -12.08
CA ASN A 180 -4.93 -11.61 -11.24
C ASN A 180 -6.20 -12.07 -10.53
N ASN A 181 -7.03 -11.14 -10.04
CA ASN A 181 -8.31 -11.47 -9.44
C ASN A 181 -9.27 -12.06 -10.48
N LYS A 182 -9.34 -11.52 -11.70
CA LYS A 182 -10.12 -12.07 -12.79
C LYS A 182 -9.66 -13.48 -13.14
N ILE A 183 -8.36 -13.73 -13.24
CA ILE A 183 -7.79 -15.06 -13.48
C ILE A 183 -8.18 -16.04 -12.37
N LYS A 184 -8.14 -15.63 -11.10
CA LYS A 184 -8.59 -16.45 -9.96
C LYS A 184 -10.07 -16.81 -10.08
N VAL A 185 -10.92 -15.88 -10.49
CA VAL A 185 -12.35 -16.12 -10.72
C VAL A 185 -12.55 -17.10 -11.86
N ILE A 186 -11.87 -16.92 -13.00
CA ILE A 186 -11.91 -17.84 -14.15
C ILE A 186 -11.52 -19.24 -13.69
N LYS A 187 -10.39 -19.38 -12.98
CA LYS A 187 -9.93 -20.67 -12.46
C LYS A 187 -10.97 -21.35 -11.57
N ARG A 188 -11.65 -20.62 -10.68
CA ARG A 188 -12.72 -21.19 -9.84
C ARG A 188 -13.92 -21.64 -10.67
N ARG A 189 -14.31 -20.86 -11.69
CA ARG A 189 -15.45 -21.19 -12.58
C ARG A 189 -15.17 -22.39 -13.49
N CYS A 190 -13.92 -22.76 -13.68
CA CYS A 190 -13.50 -23.88 -14.50
C CYS A 190 -13.61 -25.25 -13.80
N TYR A 191 -14.11 -25.31 -12.57
CA TYR A 191 -14.40 -26.55 -11.83
C TYR A 191 -13.32 -27.65 -11.94
N GLY A 192 -12.05 -27.25 -11.80
CA GLY A 192 -10.94 -28.21 -11.76
C GLY A 192 -10.31 -28.56 -13.12
N ILE A 193 -10.21 -27.62 -14.03
CA ILE A 193 -9.32 -27.81 -15.19
C ILE A 193 -7.89 -27.93 -14.68
N PHE A 194 -7.32 -29.13 -14.70
CA PHE A 194 -5.94 -29.43 -14.27
C PHE A 194 -4.92 -29.22 -15.40
N ASP A 195 -5.34 -29.35 -16.66
CA ASP A 195 -4.49 -29.12 -17.82
C ASP A 195 -4.19 -27.62 -17.98
N ILE A 196 -2.91 -27.29 -17.86
CA ILE A 196 -2.42 -25.88 -17.94
C ILE A 196 -2.74 -25.25 -19.30
N ASN A 197 -2.62 -25.99 -20.40
CA ASN A 197 -2.87 -25.45 -21.75
C ASN A 197 -4.36 -25.13 -21.94
N ARG A 198 -5.24 -26.00 -21.49
CA ARG A 198 -6.70 -25.76 -21.51
C ARG A 198 -7.09 -24.60 -20.61
N LEU A 199 -6.44 -24.45 -19.44
CA LEU A 199 -6.67 -23.31 -18.56
C LEU A 199 -6.25 -22.00 -19.24
N PHE A 200 -5.09 -21.96 -19.92
CA PHE A 200 -4.65 -20.78 -20.67
C PHE A 200 -5.56 -20.46 -21.85
N GLN A 201 -6.05 -21.47 -22.58
CA GLN A 201 -7.06 -21.29 -23.64
C GLN A 201 -8.32 -20.64 -23.07
N ARG A 202 -8.82 -21.14 -21.94
CA ARG A 202 -10.00 -20.57 -21.26
C ARG A 202 -9.76 -19.12 -20.80
N ILE A 203 -8.61 -18.83 -20.18
CA ILE A 203 -8.24 -17.48 -19.80
C ILE A 203 -8.20 -16.55 -21.02
N SER A 204 -7.59 -17.02 -22.11
CA SER A 204 -7.49 -16.25 -23.36
C SER A 204 -8.87 -15.94 -23.96
N LEU A 205 -9.80 -16.90 -23.94
CA LEU A 205 -11.18 -16.69 -24.38
C LEU A 205 -11.92 -15.69 -23.50
N ASP A 206 -11.82 -15.82 -22.19
CA ASP A 206 -12.50 -14.90 -21.25
C ASP A 206 -11.93 -13.45 -21.31
N LEU A 207 -10.66 -13.30 -21.62
CA LEU A 207 -10.03 -11.98 -21.70
C LEU A 207 -10.21 -11.31 -23.06
N ASN A 208 -10.15 -12.08 -24.14
CA ASN A 208 -10.08 -11.55 -25.51
C ASN A 208 -11.16 -12.12 -26.44
N GLY A 209 -11.98 -13.07 -25.97
CA GLY A 209 -12.91 -13.82 -26.82
C GLY A 209 -13.93 -12.94 -27.51
N TYR A 210 -14.47 -11.92 -26.78
CA TYR A 210 -15.42 -10.98 -27.39
C TYR A 210 -14.83 -10.24 -28.60
N GLY A 211 -13.61 -9.68 -28.44
CA GLY A 211 -12.93 -8.99 -29.53
C GLY A 211 -12.51 -9.91 -30.69
N ARG A 212 -12.38 -11.23 -30.45
CA ARG A 212 -11.96 -12.19 -31.50
C ARG A 212 -13.14 -12.83 -32.23
N PHE A 213 -14.28 -13.01 -31.55
CA PHE A 213 -15.38 -13.81 -32.08
C PHE A 213 -16.69 -13.04 -32.24
N CYS A 214 -16.85 -11.86 -31.67
CA CYS A 214 -18.08 -11.08 -31.71
C CYS A 214 -17.93 -9.75 -32.47
N MET A 215 -16.74 -9.40 -32.97
CA MET A 215 -16.55 -8.29 -33.88
C MET A 215 -16.57 -8.81 -35.32
N ASN A 216 -17.75 -8.79 -35.93
CA ASN A 216 -17.93 -8.79 -37.38
C ASN A 216 -18.23 -7.38 -37.81
#